data_bac96dea6706ed705add81b8617f1153
#
_entry.id   bac96dea6706ed705add81b8617f1153
#
_cell.length_a   1.000
_cell.length_b   1.000
_cell.length_c   1.000
_cell.angle_alpha   90.00
_cell.angle_beta   90.00
_cell.angle_gamma   90.00
#
_symmetry.space_group_name_H-M   'P 1'
#
loop_
_entity.id
_entity.type
_entity.pdbx_description
1 polymer ?
#
loop_
_entity_poly.entity_id
_entity_poly.type
_entity_poly.pdbx_seq_one_letter_code
_entity_poly.pdbx_strand_id
1 'polypeptide(L)'
;MASRLYSTTRRLYTEVARLLRQLGLAEIVSPTTAALVALYVAGLVLLDARPTQTRVARVLPGRCHDALNRLLRTTPLSTRALMGGLRRFARALSQRLGTPGYLCVDDVVIEKPFATLLPWAAWTYSFARKRKVYGVHIVLLSWTSDPAGTWRIPVAFRLWRPKRTCAPERYQNKTELVVDLRHKMTA
;
A
#
# COMPACT_ATOMS: atom_id res chain seq x y z
N MET A 1 -12.87 29.89 -0.88
CA MET A 1 -11.88 28.81 -1.19
C MET A 1 -11.89 27.68 -0.16
N ALA A 2 -11.89 27.98 1.13
CA ALA A 2 -11.90 26.98 2.23
C ALA A 2 -13.12 26.04 2.22
N SER A 3 -14.31 26.52 1.90
CA SER A 3 -15.54 25.71 1.90
C SER A 3 -15.54 24.62 0.80
N ARG A 4 -14.98 24.88 -0.37
CA ARG A 4 -14.81 23.87 -1.45
C ARG A 4 -13.81 22.78 -1.07
N LEU A 5 -12.68 23.14 -0.47
CA LEU A 5 -11.71 22.18 0.03
C LEU A 5 -12.33 21.27 1.09
N TYR A 6 -13.11 21.83 2.00
CA TYR A 6 -13.80 21.07 3.06
C TYR A 6 -14.82 20.07 2.48
N SER A 7 -15.62 20.47 1.49
CA SER A 7 -16.59 19.58 0.84
C SER A 7 -15.90 18.44 0.07
N THR A 8 -14.83 18.74 -0.65
CA THR A 8 -14.04 17.74 -1.40
C THR A 8 -13.36 16.74 -0.44
N THR A 9 -12.75 17.23 0.64
CA THR A 9 -12.14 16.38 1.66
C THR A 9 -13.17 15.45 2.31
N ARG A 10 -14.35 15.98 2.65
CA ARG A 10 -15.42 15.19 3.25
C ARG A 10 -15.94 14.10 2.29
N ARG A 11 -16.16 14.43 1.03
CA ARG A 11 -16.57 13.46 0.01
C ARG A 11 -15.56 12.37 -0.17
N LEU A 12 -14.28 12.73 -0.35
CA LEU A 12 -13.19 11.77 -0.49
C LEU A 12 -13.06 10.87 0.74
N TYR A 13 -13.12 11.45 1.94
CA TYR A 13 -13.13 10.67 3.18
C TYR A 13 -14.25 9.62 3.21
N THR A 14 -15.47 10.02 2.82
CA THR A 14 -16.63 9.11 2.80
C THR A 14 -16.41 7.95 1.83
N GLU A 15 -15.88 8.22 0.62
CA GLU A 15 -15.57 7.20 -0.37
C GLU A 15 -14.45 6.26 0.09
N VAL A 16 -13.37 6.82 0.65
CA VAL A 16 -12.28 6.02 1.23
C VAL A 16 -12.77 5.15 2.38
N ALA A 17 -13.58 5.70 3.28
CA ALA A 17 -14.14 4.95 4.41
C ALA A 17 -15.07 3.83 3.94
N ARG A 18 -15.85 4.04 2.88
CA ARG A 18 -16.68 3.02 2.25
C ARG A 18 -15.83 1.90 1.66
N LEU A 19 -14.80 2.25 0.90
CA LEU A 19 -13.88 1.29 0.29
C LEU A 19 -13.15 0.46 1.37
N LEU A 20 -12.63 1.09 2.41
CA LEU A 20 -11.93 0.39 3.50
C LEU A 20 -12.86 -0.57 4.26
N ARG A 21 -14.14 -0.24 4.40
CA ARG A 21 -15.15 -1.19 4.95
C ARG A 21 -15.34 -2.39 4.02
N GLN A 22 -15.44 -2.18 2.72
CA GLN A 22 -15.53 -3.28 1.72
C GLN A 22 -14.29 -4.17 1.74
N LEU A 23 -13.13 -3.62 2.08
CA LEU A 23 -11.88 -4.37 2.29
C LEU A 23 -11.82 -5.10 3.65
N GLY A 24 -12.85 -4.98 4.48
CA GLY A 24 -12.90 -5.62 5.80
C GLY A 24 -12.02 -4.94 6.87
N LEU A 25 -11.68 -3.66 6.71
CA LEU A 25 -10.85 -2.96 7.70
C LEU A 25 -11.53 -2.90 9.07
N ALA A 26 -12.85 -2.79 9.11
CA ALA A 26 -13.62 -2.77 10.37
C ALA A 26 -13.53 -4.07 11.18
N GLU A 27 -13.15 -5.18 10.53
CA GLU A 27 -12.91 -6.48 11.17
C GLU A 27 -11.50 -6.59 11.78
N ILE A 28 -10.60 -5.68 11.37
CA ILE A 28 -9.17 -5.74 11.71
C ILE A 28 -8.81 -4.75 12.82
N VAL A 29 -9.51 -3.61 12.87
CA VAL A 29 -9.21 -2.51 13.79
C VAL A 29 -10.48 -1.89 14.37
N SER A 30 -10.34 -1.15 15.48
CA SER A 30 -11.46 -0.43 16.07
C SER A 30 -12.08 0.62 15.11
N PRO A 31 -13.37 0.98 15.28
CA PRO A 31 -14.01 2.00 14.44
C PRO A 31 -13.26 3.34 14.42
N THR A 32 -12.72 3.76 15.57
CA THR A 32 -11.91 4.98 15.68
C THR A 32 -10.62 4.89 14.84
N THR A 33 -9.95 3.74 14.91
CA THR A 33 -8.75 3.50 14.10
C THR A 33 -9.09 3.44 12.62
N ALA A 34 -10.18 2.78 12.24
CA ALA A 34 -10.64 2.74 10.84
C ALA A 34 -10.93 4.14 10.30
N ALA A 35 -11.56 5.01 11.09
CA ALA A 35 -11.78 6.41 10.73
C ALA A 35 -10.47 7.20 10.55
N LEU A 36 -9.47 6.98 11.41
CA LEU A 36 -8.16 7.61 11.27
C LEU A 36 -7.40 7.11 10.03
N VAL A 37 -7.47 5.81 9.73
CA VAL A 37 -6.90 5.24 8.50
C VAL A 37 -7.56 5.86 7.28
N ALA A 38 -8.89 5.97 7.26
CA ALA A 38 -9.63 6.58 6.16
C ALA A 38 -9.23 8.06 5.94
N LEU A 39 -9.09 8.81 7.03
CA LEU A 39 -8.60 10.19 6.98
C LEU A 39 -7.16 10.27 6.44
N TYR A 40 -6.28 9.40 6.91
CA TYR A 40 -4.89 9.36 6.45
C TYR A 40 -4.80 9.06 4.95
N VAL A 41 -5.52 8.04 4.48
CA VAL A 41 -5.58 7.69 3.05
C VAL A 41 -6.18 8.82 2.21
N ALA A 42 -7.27 9.45 2.66
CA ALA A 42 -7.84 10.60 1.98
C ALA A 42 -6.84 11.77 1.89
N GLY A 43 -6.09 12.03 2.97
CA GLY A 43 -5.02 13.03 2.97
C GLY A 43 -3.87 12.71 2.01
N LEU A 44 -3.49 11.43 1.88
CA LEU A 44 -2.50 11.00 0.88
C LEU A 44 -2.98 11.25 -0.56
N VAL A 45 -4.25 10.97 -0.84
CA VAL A 45 -4.86 11.19 -2.17
C VAL A 45 -4.96 12.68 -2.52
N LEU A 46 -5.15 13.55 -1.52
CA LEU A 46 -5.22 15.00 -1.73
C LEU A 46 -3.86 15.66 -1.98
N LEU A 47 -2.76 14.95 -1.72
CA LEU A 47 -1.42 15.48 -1.85
C LEU A 47 -0.73 14.96 -3.11
N ASP A 48 -0.54 15.82 -4.10
CA ASP A 48 0.06 15.45 -5.40
C ASP A 48 1.54 15.04 -5.31
N ALA A 49 2.27 15.49 -4.29
CA ALA A 49 3.71 15.22 -4.18
C ALA A 49 4.16 15.02 -2.74
N ARG A 50 5.03 14.03 -2.53
CA ARG A 50 5.76 13.72 -1.28
C ARG A 50 4.89 13.89 -0.02
N PRO A 51 3.90 13.03 0.19
CA PRO A 51 3.04 13.09 1.36
C PRO A 51 3.87 12.81 2.61
N THR A 52 4.02 13.82 3.46
CA THR A 52 4.54 13.65 4.83
C THR A 52 3.38 13.71 5.82
N GLN A 53 3.54 13.12 7.00
CA GLN A 53 2.51 13.18 8.04
C GLN A 53 2.09 14.61 8.36
N THR A 54 3.06 15.54 8.42
CA THR A 54 2.79 16.96 8.66
C THR A 54 1.95 17.57 7.54
N ARG A 55 2.26 17.27 6.29
CA ARG A 55 1.47 17.78 5.15
C ARG A 55 0.07 17.17 5.13
N VAL A 56 -0.05 15.87 5.40
CA VAL A 56 -1.34 15.19 5.53
C VAL A 56 -2.17 15.84 6.64
N ALA A 57 -1.59 16.08 7.82
CA ALA A 57 -2.28 16.72 8.94
C ALA A 57 -2.78 18.15 8.61
N ARG A 58 -2.04 18.90 7.78
CA ARG A 58 -2.44 20.25 7.35
C ARG A 58 -3.67 20.28 6.43
N VAL A 59 -3.86 19.26 5.62
CA VAL A 59 -5.02 19.19 4.70
C VAL A 59 -6.26 18.52 5.31
N LEU A 60 -6.09 17.92 6.51
CA LEU A 60 -7.16 17.25 7.23
C LEU A 60 -7.71 18.14 8.35
N PRO A 61 -8.99 18.53 8.31
CA PRO A 61 -9.57 19.37 9.36
C PRO A 61 -9.62 18.63 10.71
N GLY A 62 -9.28 19.34 11.79
CA GLY A 62 -9.47 18.90 13.17
C GLY A 62 -8.57 17.73 13.63
N ARG A 63 -7.47 17.42 12.92
CA ARG A 63 -6.54 16.36 13.31
C ARG A 63 -5.11 16.89 13.43
N CYS A 64 -4.46 16.52 14.52
CA CYS A 64 -3.07 16.89 14.72
C CYS A 64 -2.13 15.80 14.17
N HIS A 65 -0.92 16.22 13.84
CA HIS A 65 0.17 15.35 13.42
C HIS A 65 0.39 14.15 14.38
N ASP A 66 0.22 14.35 15.68
CA ASP A 66 0.48 13.32 16.69
C ASP A 66 -0.53 12.15 16.63
N ALA A 67 -1.79 12.42 16.28
CA ALA A 67 -2.78 11.36 16.09
C ALA A 67 -2.40 10.46 14.91
N LEU A 68 -1.94 11.05 13.80
CA LEU A 68 -1.46 10.29 12.62
C LEU A 68 -0.14 9.56 12.91
N ASN A 69 0.77 10.18 13.62
CA ASN A 69 2.02 9.54 14.03
C ASN A 69 1.76 8.34 14.94
N ARG A 70 0.87 8.48 15.91
CA ARG A 70 0.44 7.36 16.79
C ARG A 70 -0.21 6.25 15.97
N LEU A 71 -1.12 6.58 15.04
CA LEU A 71 -1.73 5.60 14.13
C LEU A 71 -0.67 4.73 13.45
N LEU A 72 0.35 5.36 12.85
CA LEU A 72 1.36 4.65 12.07
C LEU A 72 2.38 3.88 12.92
N ARG A 73 2.61 4.30 14.17
CA ARG A 73 3.61 3.69 15.05
C ARG A 73 3.05 2.59 15.94
N THR A 74 1.81 2.74 16.41
CA THR A 74 1.28 1.89 17.48
C THR A 74 0.11 1.01 17.05
N THR A 75 -0.48 1.27 15.88
CA THR A 75 -1.60 0.46 15.43
C THR A 75 -1.11 -0.81 14.73
N PRO A 76 -1.39 -1.99 15.25
CA PRO A 76 -1.02 -3.26 14.63
C PRO A 76 -1.94 -3.54 13.42
N LEU A 77 -1.69 -2.90 12.29
CA LEU A 77 -2.39 -3.21 11.05
C LEU A 77 -1.86 -4.55 10.52
N SER A 78 -2.69 -5.58 10.57
CA SER A 78 -2.36 -6.88 9.99
C SER A 78 -2.28 -6.78 8.47
N THR A 79 -1.06 -6.75 7.95
CA THR A 79 -0.79 -6.77 6.50
C THR A 79 -1.43 -8.00 5.84
N ARG A 80 -1.42 -9.17 6.51
CA ARG A 80 -2.05 -10.38 6.02
C ARG A 80 -3.56 -10.20 5.85
N ALA A 81 -4.23 -9.62 6.85
CA ALA A 81 -5.68 -9.38 6.81
C ALA A 81 -6.02 -8.33 5.74
N LEU A 82 -5.25 -7.25 5.63
CA LEU A 82 -5.44 -6.23 4.58
C LEU A 82 -5.29 -6.81 3.17
N MET A 83 -4.23 -7.60 2.92
CA MET A 83 -4.06 -8.29 1.64
C MET A 83 -5.17 -9.31 1.37
N GLY A 84 -5.69 -9.97 2.41
CA GLY A 84 -6.88 -10.83 2.32
C GLY A 84 -8.11 -10.06 1.86
N GLY A 85 -8.36 -8.89 2.43
CA GLY A 85 -9.43 -7.98 2.01
C GLY A 85 -9.30 -7.55 0.55
N LEU A 86 -8.10 -7.15 0.13
CA LEU A 86 -7.83 -6.75 -1.26
C LEU A 86 -8.06 -7.91 -2.24
N ARG A 87 -7.68 -9.14 -1.89
CA ARG A 87 -7.96 -10.33 -2.71
C ARG A 87 -9.45 -10.60 -2.83
N ARG A 88 -10.21 -10.54 -1.72
CA ARG A 88 -11.68 -10.69 -1.76
C ARG A 88 -12.32 -9.63 -2.65
N PHE A 89 -11.87 -8.37 -2.52
CA PHE A 89 -12.35 -7.27 -3.35
C PHE A 89 -12.04 -7.48 -4.84
N ALA A 90 -10.81 -7.87 -5.20
CA ALA A 90 -10.43 -8.18 -6.58
C ALA A 90 -11.29 -9.32 -7.16
N ARG A 91 -11.55 -10.38 -6.38
CA ARG A 91 -12.41 -11.51 -6.78
C ARG A 91 -13.86 -11.05 -7.02
N ALA A 92 -14.43 -10.29 -6.10
CA ALA A 92 -15.77 -9.75 -6.26
C ALA A 92 -15.90 -8.81 -7.47
N LEU A 93 -14.88 -8.00 -7.71
CA LEU A 93 -14.83 -7.11 -8.88
C LEU A 93 -14.70 -7.91 -10.18
N SER A 94 -13.85 -8.93 -10.22
CA SER A 94 -13.71 -9.88 -11.34
C SER A 94 -15.08 -10.53 -11.71
N GLN A 95 -15.79 -11.03 -10.71
CA GLN A 95 -17.13 -11.59 -10.90
C GLN A 95 -18.13 -10.55 -11.44
N ARG A 96 -18.13 -9.34 -10.88
CA ARG A 96 -19.01 -8.26 -11.31
C ARG A 96 -18.73 -7.79 -12.74
N LEU A 97 -17.46 -7.79 -13.16
CA LEU A 97 -17.05 -7.39 -14.51
C LEU A 97 -17.15 -8.54 -15.52
N GLY A 98 -17.40 -9.76 -15.07
CA GLY A 98 -17.46 -10.94 -15.94
C GLY A 98 -16.11 -11.28 -16.60
N THR A 99 -14.97 -10.87 -15.98
CA THR A 99 -13.63 -11.12 -16.51
C THR A 99 -12.72 -11.73 -15.45
N PRO A 100 -11.90 -12.75 -15.77
CA PRO A 100 -10.92 -13.28 -14.84
C PRO A 100 -9.80 -12.28 -14.56
N GLY A 101 -9.55 -11.32 -15.48
CA GLY A 101 -8.46 -10.36 -15.39
C GLY A 101 -7.08 -11.01 -15.57
N TYR A 102 -6.05 -10.26 -15.20
CA TYR A 102 -4.65 -10.66 -15.33
C TYR A 102 -3.92 -10.49 -14.01
N LEU A 103 -2.92 -11.33 -13.75
CA LEU A 103 -1.96 -11.13 -12.67
C LEU A 103 -0.70 -10.48 -13.24
N CYS A 104 -0.42 -9.28 -12.79
CA CYS A 104 0.76 -8.51 -13.18
C CYS A 104 1.77 -8.50 -12.04
N VAL A 105 3.02 -8.74 -12.38
CA VAL A 105 4.15 -8.62 -11.44
C VAL A 105 4.90 -7.35 -11.76
N ASP A 106 5.24 -6.60 -10.72
CA ASP A 106 6.08 -5.42 -10.83
C ASP A 106 7.04 -5.36 -9.64
N ASP A 107 8.16 -4.67 -9.82
CA ASP A 107 9.06 -4.37 -8.72
C ASP A 107 9.16 -2.86 -8.50
N VAL A 108 9.00 -2.47 -7.24
CA VAL A 108 8.98 -1.07 -6.83
C VAL A 108 10.08 -0.82 -5.82
N VAL A 109 10.86 0.25 -6.04
CA VAL A 109 11.84 0.73 -5.08
C VAL A 109 11.30 1.96 -4.37
N ILE A 110 11.09 1.84 -3.06
CA ILE A 110 10.72 2.97 -2.20
C ILE A 110 11.99 3.58 -1.62
N GLU A 111 12.40 4.72 -2.16
CA GLU A 111 13.58 5.45 -1.70
C GLU A 111 13.42 5.90 -0.24
N LYS A 112 14.42 5.59 0.59
CA LYS A 112 14.47 5.87 2.03
C LYS A 112 15.86 6.34 2.43
N PRO A 113 16.32 7.53 1.95
CA PRO A 113 17.72 7.96 2.08
C PRO A 113 18.19 8.11 3.53
N PHE A 114 17.26 8.34 4.46
CA PHE A 114 17.56 8.56 5.88
C PHE A 114 17.19 7.37 6.79
N ALA A 115 16.78 6.23 6.22
CA ALA A 115 16.29 5.10 6.99
C ALA A 115 17.41 4.09 7.31
N THR A 116 18.46 4.54 7.99
CA THR A 116 19.64 3.73 8.32
C THR A 116 19.34 2.53 9.22
N LEU A 117 18.25 2.58 9.98
CA LEU A 117 17.84 1.52 10.90
C LEU A 117 16.79 0.54 10.31
N LEU A 118 16.40 0.70 9.05
CA LEU A 118 15.46 -0.23 8.42
C LEU A 118 16.22 -1.50 7.96
N PRO A 119 15.97 -2.67 8.55
CA PRO A 119 16.71 -3.89 8.24
C PRO A 119 16.49 -4.42 6.82
N TRP A 120 15.49 -3.89 6.12
CA TRP A 120 15.16 -4.25 4.73
C TRP A 120 15.61 -3.20 3.71
N ALA A 121 16.13 -2.06 4.15
CA ALA A 121 16.65 -1.04 3.26
C ALA A 121 18.07 -1.41 2.82
N ALA A 122 18.33 -1.21 1.55
CA ALA A 122 19.65 -1.48 0.97
C ALA A 122 19.89 -0.59 -0.26
N TRP A 123 21.14 -0.47 -0.64
CA TRP A 123 21.49 0.14 -1.93
C TRP A 123 21.03 -0.77 -3.07
N THR A 124 20.17 -0.24 -3.95
CA THR A 124 19.63 -0.92 -5.12
C THR A 124 19.53 0.05 -6.30
N TYR A 125 19.46 -0.48 -7.52
CA TYR A 125 19.23 0.33 -8.68
C TYR A 125 17.73 0.61 -8.85
N SER A 126 17.37 1.89 -9.00
CA SER A 126 16.00 2.32 -9.32
C SER A 126 15.91 2.63 -10.81
N PHE A 127 15.17 1.83 -11.58
CA PHE A 127 14.93 2.08 -12.99
C PHE A 127 14.15 3.38 -13.23
N ALA A 128 13.21 3.71 -12.36
CA ALA A 128 12.44 4.95 -12.42
C ALA A 128 13.33 6.20 -12.21
N ARG A 129 14.38 6.08 -11.38
CA ARG A 129 15.33 7.18 -11.11
C ARG A 129 16.61 7.10 -11.95
N LYS A 130 16.82 5.99 -12.67
CA LYS A 130 18.05 5.69 -13.46
C LYS A 130 19.35 5.83 -12.65
N ARG A 131 19.29 5.52 -11.35
CA ARG A 131 20.43 5.61 -10.44
C ARG A 131 20.33 4.63 -9.26
N LYS A 132 21.45 4.42 -8.58
CA LYS A 132 21.44 3.72 -7.30
C LYS A 132 20.79 4.59 -6.23
N VAL A 133 19.90 4.01 -5.44
CA VAL A 133 19.19 4.63 -4.33
C VAL A 133 19.25 3.73 -3.11
N TYR A 134 19.23 4.33 -1.92
CA TYR A 134 19.04 3.58 -0.68
C TYR A 134 17.54 3.46 -0.39
N GLY A 135 17.02 2.26 -0.25
CA GLY A 135 15.60 2.08 -0.08
C GLY A 135 15.14 0.64 0.10
N VAL A 136 13.83 0.46 0.17
CA VAL A 136 13.17 -0.84 0.29
C VAL A 136 12.70 -1.28 -1.10
N HIS A 137 13.02 -2.52 -1.46
CA HIS A 137 12.61 -3.12 -2.72
C HIS A 137 11.44 -4.06 -2.50
N ILE A 138 10.35 -3.84 -3.20
CA ILE A 138 9.11 -4.59 -3.08
C ILE A 138 8.82 -5.28 -4.40
N VAL A 139 8.63 -6.59 -4.38
CA VAL A 139 8.04 -7.36 -5.47
C VAL A 139 6.55 -7.41 -5.22
N LEU A 140 5.76 -6.85 -6.13
CA LEU A 140 4.32 -6.67 -6.02
C LEU A 140 3.60 -7.54 -7.03
N LEU A 141 2.58 -8.27 -6.58
CA LEU A 141 1.62 -8.95 -7.44
C LEU A 141 0.31 -8.16 -7.40
N SER A 142 -0.15 -7.74 -8.56
CA SER A 142 -1.41 -7.00 -8.73
C SER A 142 -2.35 -7.75 -9.65
N TRP A 143 -3.63 -7.76 -9.30
CA TRP A 143 -4.69 -8.14 -10.23
C TRP A 143 -5.09 -6.90 -11.05
N THR A 144 -5.31 -7.07 -12.35
CA THR A 144 -5.85 -6.02 -13.23
C THR A 144 -7.01 -6.56 -14.05
N SER A 145 -8.03 -5.72 -14.28
CA SER A 145 -9.26 -6.12 -15.00
C SER A 145 -9.02 -6.36 -16.49
N ASP A 146 -8.09 -5.64 -17.07
CA ASP A 146 -7.84 -5.57 -18.51
C ASP A 146 -6.39 -5.17 -18.79
N PRO A 147 -5.88 -5.34 -20.03
CA PRO A 147 -4.51 -4.96 -20.39
C PRO A 147 -4.21 -3.47 -20.22
N ALA A 148 -5.21 -2.59 -20.34
CA ALA A 148 -5.04 -1.15 -20.12
C ALA A 148 -4.89 -0.81 -18.62
N GLY A 149 -5.29 -1.75 -17.74
CA GLY A 149 -5.15 -1.61 -16.29
C GLY A 149 -6.12 -0.59 -15.69
N THR A 150 -7.35 -0.58 -16.17
CA THR A 150 -8.45 0.25 -15.63
C THR A 150 -8.59 0.07 -14.11
N TRP A 151 -8.53 -1.20 -13.66
CA TRP A 151 -8.45 -1.53 -12.25
C TRP A 151 -7.13 -2.24 -11.97
N ARG A 152 -6.39 -1.73 -10.98
CA ARG A 152 -5.15 -2.36 -10.49
C ARG A 152 -5.22 -2.50 -8.99
N ILE A 153 -5.30 -3.73 -8.52
CA ILE A 153 -5.48 -4.04 -7.10
C ILE A 153 -4.29 -4.87 -6.65
N PRO A 154 -3.47 -4.37 -5.71
CA PRO A 154 -2.40 -5.17 -5.13
C PRO A 154 -3.00 -6.34 -4.35
N VAL A 155 -2.58 -7.55 -4.66
CA VAL A 155 -3.13 -8.77 -4.06
C VAL A 155 -2.11 -9.51 -3.19
N ALA A 156 -0.82 -9.32 -3.45
CA ALA A 156 0.25 -9.84 -2.61
C ALA A 156 1.56 -9.05 -2.83
N PHE A 157 2.47 -9.09 -1.87
CA PHE A 157 3.81 -8.55 -2.04
C PHE A 157 4.85 -9.30 -1.21
N ARG A 158 6.14 -9.11 -1.57
CA ARG A 158 7.33 -9.53 -0.83
C ARG A 158 8.35 -8.43 -0.81
N LEU A 159 9.08 -8.36 0.29
CA LEU A 159 10.28 -7.53 0.38
C LEU A 159 11.46 -8.32 -0.18
N TRP A 160 12.08 -7.80 -1.23
CA TRP A 160 13.31 -8.37 -1.74
C TRP A 160 14.52 -7.78 -0.98
N ARG A 161 15.51 -8.63 -0.72
CA ARG A 161 16.78 -8.23 -0.09
C ARG A 161 17.95 -8.64 -0.97
N PRO A 162 18.97 -7.79 -1.11
CA PRO A 162 20.20 -8.19 -1.78
C PRO A 162 20.88 -9.37 -1.06
N LYS A 163 21.48 -10.29 -1.81
CA LYS A 163 22.15 -11.48 -1.28
C LYS A 163 23.10 -11.18 -0.12
N ARG A 164 23.82 -10.05 -0.21
CA ARG A 164 24.77 -9.60 0.83
C ARG A 164 24.14 -9.18 2.16
N THR A 165 22.81 -9.00 2.22
CA THR A 165 22.07 -8.51 3.40
C THR A 165 21.21 -9.58 4.07
N CYS A 166 21.27 -10.81 3.60
CA CYS A 166 20.53 -11.93 4.17
C CYS A 166 21.41 -13.18 4.23
N ALA A 167 21.07 -14.09 5.15
CA ALA A 167 21.72 -15.39 5.23
C ALA A 167 21.49 -16.16 3.92
N PRO A 168 22.51 -16.90 3.40
CA PRO A 168 22.44 -17.56 2.10
C PRO A 168 21.21 -18.45 1.92
N GLU A 169 20.82 -19.18 2.95
CA GLU A 169 19.66 -20.09 2.96
C GLU A 169 18.31 -19.34 2.92
N ARG A 170 18.29 -18.06 3.22
CA ARG A 170 17.10 -17.20 3.19
C ARG A 170 17.04 -16.29 1.98
N TYR A 171 18.09 -16.34 1.16
CA TYR A 171 18.09 -15.52 -0.06
C TYR A 171 17.15 -16.12 -1.10
N GLN A 172 16.28 -15.28 -1.63
CA GLN A 172 15.45 -15.57 -2.79
C GLN A 172 15.68 -14.49 -3.83
N ASN A 173 15.87 -14.89 -5.07
CA ASN A 173 15.86 -13.95 -6.18
C ASN A 173 14.44 -13.47 -6.47
N LYS A 174 14.27 -12.45 -7.30
CA LYS A 174 12.94 -11.89 -7.58
C LYS A 174 12.00 -12.88 -8.25
N THR A 175 12.51 -13.74 -9.12
CA THR A 175 11.71 -14.76 -9.82
C THR A 175 11.18 -15.79 -8.83
N GLU A 176 12.01 -16.26 -7.90
CA GLU A 176 11.59 -17.19 -6.83
C GLU A 176 10.52 -16.57 -5.93
N LEU A 177 10.66 -15.26 -5.59
CA LEU A 177 9.63 -14.55 -4.84
C LEU A 177 8.29 -14.46 -5.59
N VAL A 178 8.33 -14.28 -6.92
CA VAL A 178 7.14 -14.26 -7.77
C VAL A 178 6.46 -15.62 -7.77
N VAL A 179 7.21 -16.70 -7.91
CA VAL A 179 6.69 -18.07 -7.86
C VAL A 179 6.03 -18.35 -6.51
N ASP A 180 6.70 -17.97 -5.39
CA ASP A 180 6.14 -18.09 -4.03
C ASP A 180 4.84 -17.26 -3.86
N LEU A 181 4.79 -16.04 -4.39
CA LEU A 181 3.60 -15.20 -4.36
C LEU A 181 2.43 -15.84 -5.13
N ARG A 182 2.69 -16.41 -6.30
CA ARG A 182 1.70 -17.08 -7.13
C ARG A 182 1.11 -18.30 -6.41
N HIS A 183 1.94 -19.17 -5.85
CA HIS A 183 1.46 -20.36 -5.11
C HIS A 183 0.54 -20.00 -3.94
N LYS A 184 0.82 -18.90 -3.23
CA LYS A 184 -0.04 -18.43 -2.13
C LYS A 184 -1.36 -17.80 -2.57
N MET A 185 -1.53 -17.54 -3.87
CA MET A 185 -2.79 -17.06 -4.42
C MET A 185 -3.73 -18.19 -4.83
N THR A 186 -3.19 -19.36 -5.12
CA THR A 186 -3.93 -20.57 -5.55
C THR A 186 -4.29 -21.50 -4.40
N ALA A 187 -3.67 -21.36 -3.24
CA ALA A 187 -4.00 -22.06 -1.99
C ALA A 187 -5.06 -21.28 -1.18
#